data_17782c9a70bf34c5bdaf811fc9986877
#
_entry.id   17782c9a70bf34c5bdaf811fc9986877
#
_cell.length_a   1.000
_cell.length_b   1.000
_cell.length_c   1.000
_cell.angle_alpha   90.00
_cell.angle_beta   90.00
_cell.angle_gamma   90.00
#
_symmetry.space_group_name_H-M   'P 1'
#
loop_
_entity.id
_entity.type
_entity.pdbx_description
1 polymer ?
#
loop_
_entity_poly.entity_id
_entity_poly.type
_entity_poly.pdbx_seq_one_letter_code
_entity_poly.pdbx_strand_id
1 'polypeptide(L)'
;MPVFSQFPQKRMRRMRRDEFSRRLMRESHLSSDDLIYPVFVLDGEKREEAVSSMPGVVRQSLDRLMYQAEKCLMLGVPAMAIFPVIDPSLKSLDAAEALNPDGLVPKTVSELKKRFPELGIITDVALDPYTSHGQDGLIDTAGYVMNDETVTVLAQQALTHAQAGADVVAPSDMMDGRIAAIRAALEGGRYIHTRILAYSAKYASSFYGPFRDAVGSAASLGAGNKYTYQMDPANSDEAIWEVGLDLEEGADMVMIKPGLPYLDIVRRIKDRFGAPTFVYQVSGEYAMLKAAAQNGWLDERACVLESLLAFKRAGADGILTYYALDAAEWLKNRNG
;
A
#
# COMPACT_ATOMS: atom_id res chain seq x y z
N MET A 1 -15.63 -35.28 -8.92
CA MET A 1 -16.43 -34.04 -8.83
C MET A 1 -17.53 -34.26 -7.82
N PRO A 2 -17.87 -33.29 -6.95
CA PRO A 2 -18.98 -33.44 -6.04
C PRO A 2 -20.27 -33.62 -6.83
N VAL A 3 -21.07 -34.65 -6.50
CA VAL A 3 -22.38 -34.86 -7.12
C VAL A 3 -23.33 -33.83 -6.49
N PHE A 4 -23.74 -32.85 -7.28
CA PHE A 4 -24.74 -31.88 -6.86
C PHE A 4 -26.14 -32.44 -7.04
N SER A 5 -26.98 -32.39 -6.02
CA SER A 5 -28.40 -32.70 -6.12
C SER A 5 -29.05 -31.78 -7.16
N GLN A 6 -30.06 -32.30 -7.88
CA GLN A 6 -30.80 -31.54 -8.88
C GLN A 6 -31.98 -30.77 -8.25
N PHE A 7 -32.52 -29.80 -9.04
CA PHE A 7 -33.79 -29.19 -8.70
C PHE A 7 -34.91 -30.24 -8.74
N PRO A 8 -35.88 -30.24 -7.80
CA PRO A 8 -36.13 -29.25 -6.72
C PRO A 8 -35.43 -29.53 -5.38
N GLN A 9 -34.71 -30.67 -5.25
CA GLN A 9 -34.05 -31.03 -3.98
C GLN A 9 -32.99 -29.99 -3.58
N LYS A 10 -32.19 -29.49 -4.56
CA LYS A 10 -31.25 -28.41 -4.38
C LYS A 10 -31.81 -27.09 -4.90
N ARG A 11 -31.97 -26.12 -4.02
CA ARG A 11 -32.39 -24.74 -4.32
C ARG A 11 -31.43 -23.77 -3.70
N MET A 12 -30.55 -23.18 -4.48
CA MET A 12 -29.54 -22.21 -4.01
C MET A 12 -30.16 -20.97 -3.38
N ARG A 13 -31.34 -20.54 -3.84
CA ARG A 13 -32.09 -19.41 -3.27
C ARG A 13 -32.54 -19.63 -1.83
N ARG A 14 -32.63 -20.89 -1.37
CA ARG A 14 -33.03 -21.23 0.00
C ARG A 14 -32.09 -20.60 1.02
N MET A 15 -30.77 -20.65 0.77
CA MET A 15 -29.76 -20.08 1.66
C MET A 15 -29.66 -18.55 1.58
N ARG A 16 -30.25 -17.94 0.55
CA ARG A 16 -30.23 -16.47 0.33
C ARG A 16 -31.51 -15.77 0.81
N ARG A 17 -32.53 -16.54 1.15
CA ARG A 17 -33.87 -16.00 1.44
C ARG A 17 -33.88 -15.04 2.63
N ASP A 18 -33.28 -15.45 3.73
CA ASP A 18 -33.39 -14.78 5.02
C ASP A 18 -32.04 -14.18 5.47
N GLU A 19 -32.08 -13.08 6.22
CA GLU A 19 -30.87 -12.35 6.66
C GLU A 19 -29.95 -13.25 7.53
N PHE A 20 -30.52 -13.96 8.50
CA PHE A 20 -29.74 -14.85 9.36
C PHE A 20 -29.00 -15.92 8.55
N SER A 21 -29.65 -16.48 7.52
CA SER A 21 -29.07 -17.50 6.67
C SER A 21 -27.93 -16.93 5.80
N ARG A 22 -28.12 -15.75 5.21
CA ARG A 22 -27.04 -15.06 4.47
C ARG A 22 -25.83 -14.77 5.37
N ARG A 23 -26.09 -14.34 6.62
CA ARG A 23 -25.00 -14.06 7.61
C ARG A 23 -24.22 -15.33 7.99
N LEU A 24 -24.93 -16.45 8.23
CA LEU A 24 -24.28 -17.73 8.55
C LEU A 24 -23.46 -18.31 7.40
N MET A 25 -23.89 -18.07 6.15
CA MET A 25 -23.22 -18.62 4.97
C MET A 25 -22.13 -17.70 4.39
N ARG A 26 -21.83 -16.59 5.04
CA ARG A 26 -20.82 -15.64 4.61
C ARG A 26 -19.43 -16.24 4.79
N GLU A 27 -18.70 -16.38 3.67
CA GLU A 27 -17.36 -17.00 3.65
C GLU A 27 -16.25 -16.00 3.99
N SER A 28 -16.45 -14.70 3.68
CA SER A 28 -15.46 -13.65 3.92
C SER A 28 -16.06 -12.55 4.80
N HIS A 29 -15.23 -12.03 5.68
CA HIS A 29 -15.58 -10.92 6.57
C HIS A 29 -14.58 -9.79 6.40
N LEU A 30 -15.05 -8.57 6.64
CA LEU A 30 -14.23 -7.36 6.66
C LEU A 30 -14.35 -6.73 8.06
N SER A 31 -13.22 -6.41 8.65
CA SER A 31 -13.09 -5.70 9.92
C SER A 31 -12.12 -4.53 9.81
N SER A 32 -12.03 -3.69 10.83
CA SER A 32 -11.00 -2.65 10.92
C SER A 32 -9.60 -3.21 10.97
N ASP A 33 -9.43 -4.44 11.49
CA ASP A 33 -8.13 -5.12 11.59
C ASP A 33 -7.52 -5.45 10.22
N ASP A 34 -8.34 -5.46 9.18
CA ASP A 34 -7.90 -5.71 7.80
C ASP A 34 -7.35 -4.46 7.10
N LEU A 35 -7.48 -3.27 7.72
CA LEU A 35 -7.27 -1.99 7.05
C LEU A 35 -5.92 -1.36 7.43
N ILE A 36 -5.25 -0.78 6.44
CA ILE A 36 -4.04 0.04 6.60
C ILE A 36 -4.34 1.43 6.03
N TYR A 37 -4.07 2.47 6.80
CA TYR A 37 -4.35 3.84 6.38
C TYR A 37 -3.12 4.52 5.76
N PRO A 38 -3.10 4.81 4.44
CA PRO A 38 -2.03 5.55 3.79
C PRO A 38 -2.16 7.05 4.04
N VAL A 39 -1.04 7.70 4.36
CA VAL A 39 -0.99 9.14 4.62
C VAL A 39 0.15 9.81 3.88
N PHE A 40 -0.06 11.06 3.47
CA PHE A 40 0.98 11.91 2.87
C PHE A 40 1.49 12.88 3.91
N VAL A 41 2.78 12.77 4.25
CA VAL A 41 3.44 13.66 5.20
C VAL A 41 4.28 14.70 4.48
N LEU A 42 4.16 15.96 4.88
CA LEU A 42 4.99 17.07 4.39
C LEU A 42 5.67 17.79 5.57
N ASP A 43 6.76 18.47 5.28
CA ASP A 43 7.51 19.24 6.29
C ASP A 43 6.76 20.52 6.70
N GLY A 44 7.08 21.02 7.90
CA GLY A 44 6.52 22.24 8.48
C GLY A 44 5.56 21.98 9.63
N GLU A 45 4.87 23.03 10.06
CA GLU A 45 3.91 23.00 11.17
C GLU A 45 2.54 23.53 10.73
N LYS A 46 1.47 22.92 11.24
CA LYS A 46 0.06 23.31 11.00
C LYS A 46 -0.32 23.37 9.51
N ARG A 47 0.39 22.63 8.68
CA ARG A 47 0.13 22.57 7.23
C ARG A 47 -0.85 21.45 6.90
N GLU A 48 -1.77 21.78 6.01
CA GLU A 48 -2.69 20.84 5.41
C GLU A 48 -2.97 21.30 3.98
N GLU A 49 -2.77 20.42 3.00
CA GLU A 49 -2.93 20.70 1.59
C GLU A 49 -3.82 19.63 0.95
N ALA A 50 -4.94 20.03 0.36
CA ALA A 50 -5.82 19.09 -0.33
C ALA A 50 -5.15 18.53 -1.59
N VAL A 51 -5.38 17.23 -1.85
CA VAL A 51 -5.00 16.59 -3.10
C VAL A 51 -6.19 16.69 -4.06
N SER A 52 -6.09 17.55 -5.08
CA SER A 52 -7.22 17.89 -5.96
C SER A 52 -7.80 16.69 -6.69
N SER A 53 -6.95 15.75 -7.08
CA SER A 53 -7.32 14.51 -7.78
C SER A 53 -7.84 13.40 -6.85
N MET A 54 -7.83 13.64 -5.52
CA MET A 54 -8.28 12.69 -4.50
C MET A 54 -9.16 13.41 -3.44
N PRO A 55 -10.42 13.72 -3.74
CA PRO A 55 -11.29 14.48 -2.84
C PRO A 55 -11.38 13.86 -1.44
N GLY A 56 -11.08 14.64 -0.40
CA GLY A 56 -11.03 14.18 1.00
C GLY A 56 -9.66 13.69 1.47
N VAL A 57 -8.70 13.49 0.56
CA VAL A 57 -7.32 13.16 0.92
C VAL A 57 -6.49 14.45 1.00
N VAL A 58 -5.62 14.53 1.99
CA VAL A 58 -4.76 15.69 2.26
C VAL A 58 -3.32 15.29 2.50
N ARG A 59 -2.39 16.20 2.19
CA ARG A 59 -1.01 16.16 2.67
C ARG A 59 -0.96 16.91 3.98
N GLN A 60 -0.30 16.37 4.99
CA GLN A 60 -0.32 16.96 6.34
C GLN A 60 1.08 17.03 6.95
N SER A 61 1.34 18.09 7.72
CA SER A 61 2.49 18.13 8.59
C SER A 61 2.35 17.17 9.78
N LEU A 62 3.48 16.80 10.39
CA LEU A 62 3.53 15.80 11.46
C LEU A 62 2.57 16.10 12.63
N ASP A 63 2.47 17.35 13.06
CA ASP A 63 1.56 17.76 14.13
C ASP A 63 0.09 17.49 13.80
N ARG A 64 -0.31 17.62 12.52
CA ARG A 64 -1.64 17.28 12.03
C ARG A 64 -1.83 15.76 11.90
N LEU A 65 -0.78 15.06 11.47
CA LEU A 65 -0.79 13.61 11.33
C LEU A 65 -1.05 12.88 12.66
N MET A 66 -0.64 13.46 13.78
CA MET A 66 -0.92 12.91 15.12
C MET A 66 -2.42 12.70 15.38
N TYR A 67 -3.29 13.56 14.87
CA TYR A 67 -4.74 13.38 14.98
C TYR A 67 -5.25 12.20 14.16
N GLN A 68 -4.64 11.95 13.00
CA GLN A 68 -4.99 10.79 12.17
C GLN A 68 -4.54 9.49 12.84
N ALA A 69 -3.36 9.49 13.47
CA ALA A 69 -2.86 8.34 14.22
C ALA A 69 -3.78 8.00 15.40
N GLU A 70 -4.21 9.00 16.17
CA GLU A 70 -5.19 8.82 17.25
C GLU A 70 -6.53 8.27 16.70
N LYS A 71 -7.01 8.80 15.56
CA LYS A 71 -8.24 8.32 14.92
C LYS A 71 -8.11 6.87 14.44
N CYS A 72 -6.95 6.44 13.93
CA CYS A 72 -6.69 5.03 13.60
C CYS A 72 -6.92 4.13 14.82
N LEU A 73 -6.30 4.45 15.95
CA LEU A 73 -6.46 3.68 17.19
C LEU A 73 -7.91 3.66 17.69
N MET A 74 -8.58 4.83 17.70
CA MET A 74 -9.98 4.93 18.13
C MET A 74 -10.94 4.09 17.27
N LEU A 75 -10.65 3.90 15.99
CA LEU A 75 -11.44 3.12 15.06
C LEU A 75 -10.98 1.67 14.92
N GLY A 76 -9.86 1.30 15.58
CA GLY A 76 -9.29 -0.04 15.54
C GLY A 76 -8.55 -0.34 14.23
N VAL A 77 -8.07 0.68 13.51
CA VAL A 77 -7.19 0.51 12.34
C VAL A 77 -5.78 0.27 12.84
N PRO A 78 -5.17 -0.90 12.58
CA PRO A 78 -3.96 -1.32 13.29
C PRO A 78 -2.67 -0.68 12.78
N ALA A 79 -2.66 -0.15 11.56
CA ALA A 79 -1.43 0.36 10.95
C ALA A 79 -1.66 1.57 10.04
N MET A 80 -0.60 2.38 9.93
CA MET A 80 -0.52 3.55 9.05
C MET A 80 0.67 3.38 8.11
N ALA A 81 0.49 3.69 6.82
CA ALA A 81 1.56 3.69 5.82
C ALA A 81 1.94 5.12 5.45
N ILE A 82 3.23 5.46 5.57
CA ILE A 82 3.74 6.82 5.42
C ILE A 82 4.34 7.01 4.03
N PHE A 83 3.84 8.02 3.30
CA PHE A 83 4.35 8.47 2.01
C PHE A 83 4.82 9.92 2.13
N PRO A 84 6.12 10.21 1.94
CA PRO A 84 6.65 11.56 2.10
C PRO A 84 6.37 12.44 0.88
N VAL A 85 6.15 13.72 1.14
CA VAL A 85 6.15 14.80 0.15
C VAL A 85 7.39 15.63 0.38
N ILE A 86 8.44 15.33 -0.37
CA ILE A 86 9.77 15.94 -0.20
C ILE A 86 9.82 17.29 -0.92
N ASP A 87 10.39 18.30 -0.24
CA ASP A 87 10.63 19.61 -0.85
C ASP A 87 11.49 19.45 -2.11
N PRO A 88 11.12 20.06 -3.24
CA PRO A 88 11.89 19.96 -4.48
C PRO A 88 13.37 20.33 -4.34
N SER A 89 13.73 21.23 -3.42
CA SER A 89 15.13 21.64 -3.16
C SER A 89 15.99 20.55 -2.52
N LEU A 90 15.37 19.53 -1.93
CA LEU A 90 16.05 18.36 -1.32
C LEU A 90 16.16 17.17 -2.27
N LYS A 91 15.54 17.26 -3.44
CA LYS A 91 15.62 16.18 -4.45
C LYS A 91 16.93 16.28 -5.23
N SER A 92 17.56 15.13 -5.45
CA SER A 92 18.84 15.03 -6.17
C SER A 92 18.84 13.87 -7.17
N LEU A 93 19.88 13.76 -7.99
CA LEU A 93 20.02 12.62 -8.93
C LEU A 93 20.31 11.30 -8.19
N ASP A 94 21.00 11.38 -7.07
CA ASP A 94 21.42 10.25 -6.22
C ASP A 94 20.47 9.96 -5.06
N ALA A 95 19.35 10.70 -4.94
CA ALA A 95 18.36 10.58 -3.88
C ALA A 95 18.96 10.66 -2.46
N ALA A 96 19.99 11.48 -2.24
CA ALA A 96 20.74 11.55 -0.97
C ALA A 96 19.83 11.77 0.27
N GLU A 97 18.74 12.55 0.14
CA GLU A 97 17.81 12.80 1.25
C GLU A 97 17.06 11.51 1.70
N ALA A 98 16.99 10.47 0.87
CA ALA A 98 16.40 9.18 1.28
C ALA A 98 17.18 8.48 2.39
N LEU A 99 18.47 8.82 2.55
CA LEU A 99 19.38 8.25 3.55
C LEU A 99 19.55 9.14 4.77
N ASN A 100 18.92 10.31 4.80
CA ASN A 100 19.06 11.28 5.89
C ASN A 100 18.35 10.77 7.15
N PRO A 101 19.09 10.44 8.25
CA PRO A 101 18.48 9.94 9.48
C PRO A 101 17.64 11.01 10.21
N ASP A 102 17.89 12.29 9.91
CA ASP A 102 17.14 13.44 10.41
C ASP A 102 16.11 13.94 9.39
N GLY A 103 15.84 13.17 8.33
CA GLY A 103 14.89 13.49 7.28
C GLY A 103 13.43 13.39 7.73
N LEU A 104 12.53 13.75 6.83
CA LEU A 104 11.09 13.81 7.10
C LEU A 104 10.51 12.45 7.55
N VAL A 105 10.86 11.33 6.89
CA VAL A 105 10.32 10.01 7.24
C VAL A 105 10.87 9.52 8.59
N PRO A 106 12.18 9.49 8.85
CA PRO A 106 12.70 9.09 10.16
C PRO A 106 12.13 9.91 11.33
N LYS A 107 12.05 11.23 11.20
CA LYS A 107 11.41 12.09 12.20
C LYS A 107 9.94 11.72 12.44
N THR A 108 9.18 11.52 11.36
CA THR A 108 7.77 11.16 11.45
C THR A 108 7.58 9.82 12.16
N VAL A 109 8.36 8.81 11.79
CA VAL A 109 8.33 7.49 12.44
C VAL A 109 8.65 7.60 13.93
N SER A 110 9.75 8.25 14.28
CA SER A 110 10.21 8.38 15.68
C SER A 110 9.16 9.05 16.55
N GLU A 111 8.57 10.16 16.12
CA GLU A 111 7.55 10.88 16.89
C GLU A 111 6.23 10.11 16.97
N LEU A 112 5.80 9.42 15.91
CA LEU A 112 4.61 8.56 15.95
C LEU A 112 4.81 7.39 16.91
N LYS A 113 5.94 6.69 16.85
CA LYS A 113 6.24 5.55 17.74
C LYS A 113 6.39 5.97 19.20
N LYS A 114 6.93 7.15 19.45
CA LYS A 114 7.02 7.72 20.80
C LYS A 114 5.63 7.99 21.41
N ARG A 115 4.68 8.47 20.60
CA ARG A 115 3.35 8.86 21.08
C ARG A 115 2.33 7.72 21.02
N PHE A 116 2.43 6.86 20.01
CA PHE A 116 1.50 5.77 19.72
C PHE A 116 2.28 4.46 19.49
N PRO A 117 2.91 3.90 20.53
CA PRO A 117 3.76 2.71 20.39
C PRO A 117 3.02 1.47 19.87
N GLU A 118 1.71 1.39 20.09
CA GLU A 118 0.84 0.31 19.64
C GLU A 118 0.42 0.42 18.16
N LEU A 119 0.50 1.59 17.54
CA LEU A 119 0.17 1.78 16.13
C LEU A 119 1.31 1.24 15.25
N GLY A 120 0.99 0.32 14.36
CA GLY A 120 1.95 -0.19 13.37
C GLY A 120 2.32 0.91 12.36
N ILE A 121 3.62 1.17 12.20
CA ILE A 121 4.13 2.16 11.24
C ILE A 121 4.82 1.44 10.10
N ILE A 122 4.28 1.62 8.89
CA ILE A 122 4.79 1.08 7.63
C ILE A 122 5.44 2.23 6.86
N THR A 123 6.68 2.07 6.41
CA THR A 123 7.36 3.07 5.59
C THR A 123 7.55 2.57 4.17
N ASP A 124 7.23 3.41 3.19
CA ASP A 124 7.56 3.16 1.80
C ASP A 124 9.09 3.25 1.60
N VAL A 125 9.66 2.25 0.93
CA VAL A 125 11.08 2.22 0.55
C VAL A 125 11.14 2.30 -0.98
N ALA A 126 11.41 3.49 -1.47
CA ALA A 126 11.50 3.82 -2.89
C ALA A 126 12.20 5.18 -3.05
N LEU A 127 12.76 5.45 -4.20
CA LEU A 127 13.55 6.67 -4.41
C LEU A 127 12.79 7.77 -5.18
N ASP A 128 11.64 7.49 -5.80
CA ASP A 128 10.90 8.48 -6.59
C ASP A 128 10.47 9.74 -5.82
N PRO A 129 10.20 9.73 -4.49
CA PRO A 129 9.99 10.96 -3.75
C PRO A 129 11.25 11.84 -3.65
N TYR A 130 12.44 11.25 -3.74
CA TYR A 130 13.74 11.87 -3.47
C TYR A 130 14.55 12.19 -4.72
N THR A 131 14.23 11.53 -5.85
CA THR A 131 14.93 11.78 -7.11
C THR A 131 14.39 13.00 -7.83
N SER A 132 15.29 13.78 -8.46
CA SER A 132 14.90 14.95 -9.27
C SER A 132 14.23 14.57 -10.59
N HIS A 133 14.39 13.31 -11.05
CA HIS A 133 13.80 12.76 -12.28
C HIS A 133 12.56 11.89 -12.04
N GLY A 134 12.16 11.61 -10.79
CA GLY A 134 10.92 10.91 -10.44
C GLY A 134 10.88 9.41 -10.73
N GLN A 135 12.01 8.76 -11.05
CA GLN A 135 12.12 7.31 -11.14
C GLN A 135 12.33 6.70 -9.75
N ASP A 136 11.91 5.43 -9.57
CA ASP A 136 12.02 4.71 -8.29
C ASP A 136 13.46 4.28 -7.94
N GLY A 137 14.43 4.52 -8.85
CA GLY A 137 15.84 4.17 -8.68
C GLY A 137 16.77 5.18 -9.32
N LEU A 138 18.08 4.95 -9.18
CA LEU A 138 19.14 5.76 -9.79
C LEU A 138 19.18 5.51 -11.29
N ILE A 139 19.49 6.54 -12.08
CA ILE A 139 19.53 6.46 -13.54
C ILE A 139 20.96 6.63 -14.07
N ASP A 140 21.25 5.94 -15.19
CA ASP A 140 22.45 6.19 -15.97
C ASP A 140 22.32 7.43 -16.86
N THR A 141 23.34 7.70 -17.66
CA THR A 141 23.38 8.83 -18.60
C THR A 141 22.36 8.74 -19.73
N ALA A 142 21.79 7.54 -19.98
CA ALA A 142 20.73 7.31 -20.95
C ALA A 142 19.31 7.43 -20.32
N GLY A 143 19.23 7.58 -19.00
CA GLY A 143 17.98 7.64 -18.25
C GLY A 143 17.42 6.26 -17.90
N TYR A 144 18.19 5.19 -18.05
CA TYR A 144 17.82 3.83 -17.65
C TYR A 144 18.06 3.64 -16.14
N VAL A 145 17.10 3.03 -15.43
CA VAL A 145 17.22 2.76 -14.00
C VAL A 145 18.20 1.62 -13.76
N MET A 146 19.27 1.92 -13.00
CA MET A 146 20.34 0.98 -12.66
C MET A 146 19.92 0.14 -11.45
N ASN A 147 19.81 -1.17 -11.63
CA ASN A 147 19.32 -2.09 -10.61
C ASN A 147 20.22 -2.14 -9.37
N ASP A 148 21.49 -2.54 -9.54
CA ASP A 148 22.39 -2.91 -8.44
C ASP A 148 22.76 -1.71 -7.57
N GLU A 149 23.00 -0.56 -8.20
CA GLU A 149 23.26 0.71 -7.50
C GLU A 149 22.02 1.16 -6.70
N THR A 150 20.83 0.99 -7.28
CA THR A 150 19.57 1.32 -6.62
C THR A 150 19.33 0.42 -5.41
N VAL A 151 19.52 -0.89 -5.54
CA VAL A 151 19.38 -1.87 -4.44
C VAL A 151 20.24 -1.50 -3.24
N THR A 152 21.48 -1.04 -3.49
CA THR A 152 22.39 -0.59 -2.42
C THR A 152 21.81 0.58 -1.63
N VAL A 153 21.22 1.55 -2.31
CA VAL A 153 20.59 2.74 -1.67
C VAL A 153 19.30 2.35 -0.93
N LEU A 154 18.47 1.49 -1.53
CA LEU A 154 17.23 1.01 -0.91
C LEU A 154 17.48 0.24 0.39
N ALA A 155 18.51 -0.61 0.41
CA ALA A 155 18.90 -1.34 1.63
C ALA A 155 19.29 -0.38 2.77
N GLN A 156 19.97 0.71 2.43
CA GLN A 156 20.36 1.72 3.38
C GLN A 156 19.17 2.59 3.85
N GLN A 157 18.26 2.94 2.93
CA GLN A 157 17.02 3.63 3.26
C GLN A 157 16.16 2.80 4.22
N ALA A 158 15.98 1.50 3.95
CA ALA A 158 15.24 0.60 4.82
C ALA A 158 15.87 0.52 6.23
N LEU A 159 17.20 0.46 6.31
CA LEU A 159 17.92 0.47 7.58
C LEU A 159 17.70 1.78 8.33
N THR A 160 17.76 2.94 7.67
CA THR A 160 17.47 4.25 8.25
C THR A 160 16.06 4.33 8.82
N HIS A 161 15.07 3.79 8.11
CA HIS A 161 13.69 3.74 8.59
C HIS A 161 13.53 2.81 9.81
N ALA A 162 14.20 1.64 9.81
CA ALA A 162 14.19 0.72 10.94
C ALA A 162 14.87 1.33 12.18
N GLN A 163 15.96 2.08 12.01
CA GLN A 163 16.63 2.84 13.09
C GLN A 163 15.70 3.87 13.72
N ALA A 164 14.84 4.49 12.95
CA ALA A 164 13.82 5.43 13.45
C ALA A 164 12.65 4.74 14.17
N GLY A 165 12.54 3.40 14.10
CA GLY A 165 11.51 2.62 14.77
C GLY A 165 10.36 2.15 13.87
N ALA A 166 10.52 2.12 12.56
CA ALA A 166 9.52 1.54 11.66
C ALA A 166 9.28 0.06 11.98
N ASP A 167 8.01 -0.33 12.11
CA ASP A 167 7.61 -1.71 12.36
C ASP A 167 7.70 -2.57 11.09
N VAL A 168 7.47 -1.94 9.95
CA VAL A 168 7.48 -2.56 8.63
C VAL A 168 8.14 -1.62 7.63
N VAL A 169 9.07 -2.13 6.85
CA VAL A 169 9.58 -1.48 5.63
C VAL A 169 8.93 -2.11 4.42
N ALA A 170 8.47 -1.28 3.47
CA ALA A 170 7.68 -1.72 2.33
C ALA A 170 8.33 -1.31 1.00
N PRO A 171 9.30 -2.11 0.49
CA PRO A 171 9.96 -1.82 -0.78
C PRO A 171 8.97 -1.82 -1.94
N SER A 172 8.85 -0.69 -2.62
CA SER A 172 7.89 -0.49 -3.70
C SER A 172 8.54 -0.15 -5.06
N ASP A 173 9.82 -0.34 -5.16
CA ASP A 173 10.69 0.03 -6.27
C ASP A 173 10.68 -0.97 -7.45
N MET A 174 10.52 -2.28 -7.17
CA MET A 174 10.57 -3.39 -8.15
C MET A 174 11.97 -3.70 -8.72
N MET A 175 13.05 -3.43 -7.97
CA MET A 175 14.40 -3.84 -8.38
C MET A 175 14.64 -5.32 -8.04
N ASP A 176 15.41 -6.01 -8.89
CA ASP A 176 15.77 -7.43 -8.67
C ASP A 176 16.71 -7.59 -7.47
N GLY A 177 16.42 -8.55 -6.57
CA GLY A 177 17.29 -8.88 -5.44
C GLY A 177 17.21 -7.90 -4.26
N ARG A 178 16.33 -6.89 -4.31
CA ARG A 178 16.23 -5.84 -3.29
C ARG A 178 15.77 -6.38 -1.93
N ILE A 179 14.93 -7.40 -1.93
CA ILE A 179 14.42 -7.95 -0.67
C ILE A 179 15.52 -8.66 0.10
N ALA A 180 16.36 -9.44 -0.59
CA ALA A 180 17.53 -10.09 0.02
C ALA A 180 18.51 -9.06 0.61
N ALA A 181 18.80 -7.98 -0.13
CA ALA A 181 19.68 -6.92 0.32
C ALA A 181 19.12 -6.18 1.55
N ILE A 182 17.84 -5.83 1.54
CA ILE A 182 17.15 -5.19 2.67
C ILE A 182 17.12 -6.11 3.89
N ARG A 183 16.78 -7.39 3.71
CA ARG A 183 16.78 -8.38 4.79
C ARG A 183 18.17 -8.51 5.41
N ALA A 184 19.20 -8.63 4.59
CA ALA A 184 20.59 -8.70 5.08
C ALA A 184 21.00 -7.45 5.86
N ALA A 185 20.61 -6.25 5.40
CA ALA A 185 20.89 -5.01 6.10
C ALA A 185 20.18 -4.93 7.46
N LEU A 186 18.90 -5.32 7.53
CA LEU A 186 18.13 -5.35 8.77
C LEU A 186 18.71 -6.34 9.78
N GLU A 187 19.03 -7.56 9.37
CA GLU A 187 19.65 -8.60 10.22
C GLU A 187 21.05 -8.17 10.70
N GLY A 188 21.88 -7.63 9.80
CA GLY A 188 23.18 -7.09 10.12
C GLY A 188 23.15 -5.92 11.11
N GLY A 189 22.13 -5.06 10.99
CA GLY A 189 21.84 -3.96 11.90
C GLY A 189 21.16 -4.37 13.21
N ARG A 190 20.81 -5.68 13.38
CA ARG A 190 20.06 -6.24 14.51
C ARG A 190 18.60 -5.75 14.64
N TYR A 191 18.00 -5.30 13.53
CA TYR A 191 16.57 -4.95 13.44
C TYR A 191 15.73 -6.18 13.09
N ILE A 192 15.96 -7.29 13.79
CA ILE A 192 15.39 -8.61 13.55
C ILE A 192 13.85 -8.68 13.65
N HIS A 193 13.22 -7.66 14.22
CA HIS A 193 11.77 -7.57 14.36
C HIS A 193 11.11 -6.66 13.32
N THR A 194 11.89 -5.94 12.50
CA THR A 194 11.36 -5.15 11.39
C THR A 194 10.96 -6.07 10.25
N ARG A 195 9.67 -6.02 9.89
CA ARG A 195 9.09 -6.84 8.83
C ARG A 195 9.32 -6.20 7.47
N ILE A 196 9.34 -7.04 6.43
CA ILE A 196 9.36 -6.59 5.04
C ILE A 196 7.99 -6.89 4.41
N LEU A 197 7.28 -5.86 3.96
CA LEU A 197 6.11 -5.95 3.11
C LEU A 197 6.53 -5.61 1.68
N ALA A 198 6.87 -6.62 0.89
CA ALA A 198 7.35 -6.43 -0.46
C ALA A 198 6.21 -6.12 -1.44
N TYR A 199 6.34 -5.06 -2.22
CA TYR A 199 5.46 -4.80 -3.36
C TYR A 199 5.83 -5.73 -4.51
N SER A 200 5.61 -7.02 -4.32
CA SER A 200 6.09 -8.09 -5.20
C SER A 200 5.39 -8.14 -6.56
N ALA A 201 4.13 -7.73 -6.62
CA ALA A 201 3.36 -7.67 -7.86
C ALA A 201 2.85 -6.23 -8.08
N LYS A 202 3.75 -5.34 -8.46
CA LYS A 202 3.44 -3.94 -8.78
C LYS A 202 3.47 -3.73 -10.30
N TYR A 203 2.31 -3.42 -10.85
CA TYR A 203 2.10 -3.24 -12.28
C TYR A 203 2.32 -1.79 -12.73
N ALA A 204 2.78 -1.61 -13.98
CA ALA A 204 2.88 -0.30 -14.63
C ALA A 204 1.48 0.22 -15.00
N SER A 205 0.75 0.67 -13.99
CA SER A 205 -0.68 0.94 -14.09
C SER A 205 -1.01 2.40 -14.38
N SER A 206 -2.05 2.62 -15.18
CA SER A 206 -2.66 3.92 -15.41
C SER A 206 -3.46 4.45 -14.19
N PHE A 207 -3.74 3.61 -13.20
CA PHE A 207 -4.46 3.99 -11.97
C PHE A 207 -3.60 4.76 -10.95
N TYR A 208 -2.32 5.06 -11.25
CA TYR A 208 -1.44 5.79 -10.33
C TYR A 208 -1.47 7.32 -10.50
N GLY A 209 -2.22 7.85 -11.47
CA GLY A 209 -2.26 9.28 -11.77
C GLY A 209 -2.44 10.16 -10.52
N PRO A 210 -3.50 9.96 -9.71
CA PRO A 210 -3.73 10.78 -8.53
C PRO A 210 -2.65 10.66 -7.44
N PHE A 211 -1.99 9.51 -7.29
CA PHE A 211 -0.86 9.36 -6.36
C PHE A 211 0.33 10.21 -6.77
N ARG A 212 0.65 10.24 -8.07
CA ARG A 212 1.74 11.08 -8.58
C ARG A 212 1.49 12.57 -8.33
N ASP A 213 0.23 13.00 -8.40
CA ASP A 213 -0.19 14.34 -7.97
C ASP A 213 0.06 14.52 -6.47
N ALA A 214 -0.37 13.57 -5.64
CA ALA A 214 -0.28 13.64 -4.18
C ALA A 214 1.16 13.77 -3.66
N VAL A 215 2.13 13.02 -4.22
CA VAL A 215 3.54 13.08 -3.81
C VAL A 215 4.37 14.10 -4.61
N GLY A 216 3.76 14.77 -5.60
CA GLY A 216 4.44 15.77 -6.44
C GLY A 216 5.47 15.16 -7.41
N SER A 217 5.39 13.86 -7.72
CA SER A 217 6.32 13.19 -8.63
C SER A 217 5.92 13.30 -10.11
N ALA A 218 4.68 13.70 -10.41
CA ALA A 218 4.20 13.87 -11.78
C ALA A 218 5.03 14.87 -12.59
N ALA A 219 5.40 15.99 -11.98
CA ALA A 219 6.22 17.03 -12.62
C ALA A 219 7.65 16.56 -12.89
N SER A 220 8.24 15.76 -11.98
CA SER A 220 9.60 15.23 -12.11
C SER A 220 9.70 14.14 -13.16
N LEU A 221 8.73 13.24 -13.24
CA LEU A 221 8.72 12.13 -14.21
C LEU A 221 8.48 12.64 -15.67
N GLY A 222 7.78 13.76 -15.85
CA GLY A 222 7.48 14.35 -17.17
C GLY A 222 6.79 13.35 -18.10
N ALA A 223 7.38 13.12 -19.29
CA ALA A 223 6.94 12.14 -20.28
C ALA A 223 7.52 10.72 -20.04
N GLY A 224 8.32 10.52 -19.00
CA GLY A 224 8.91 9.23 -18.65
C GLY A 224 7.86 8.21 -18.21
N ASN A 225 8.25 6.94 -18.27
CA ASN A 225 7.44 5.82 -17.79
C ASN A 225 8.27 4.92 -16.88
N LYS A 226 7.64 3.88 -16.32
CA LYS A 226 8.25 2.93 -15.38
C LYS A 226 8.19 1.48 -15.91
N TYR A 227 8.00 1.31 -17.23
CA TYR A 227 7.83 -0.01 -17.85
C TYR A 227 9.08 -0.90 -17.82
N THR A 228 10.26 -0.31 -17.56
CA THR A 228 11.52 -1.07 -17.50
C THR A 228 11.70 -1.84 -16.20
N TYR A 229 10.86 -1.60 -15.19
CA TYR A 229 10.93 -2.29 -13.89
C TYR A 229 9.56 -2.58 -13.24
N GLN A 230 8.48 -1.91 -13.61
CA GLN A 230 7.14 -2.29 -13.18
C GLN A 230 6.54 -3.29 -14.18
N MET A 231 5.78 -4.27 -13.68
CA MET A 231 5.24 -5.37 -14.47
C MET A 231 4.24 -4.90 -15.53
N ASP A 232 4.22 -5.58 -16.67
CA ASP A 232 3.24 -5.34 -17.73
C ASP A 232 1.83 -5.75 -17.23
N PRO A 233 0.82 -4.86 -17.35
CA PRO A 233 -0.58 -5.17 -16.99
C PRO A 233 -1.17 -6.39 -17.71
N ALA A 234 -0.59 -6.84 -18.83
CA ALA A 234 -1.03 -8.01 -19.56
C ALA A 234 -0.55 -9.35 -18.96
N ASN A 235 0.42 -9.30 -18.01
CA ASN A 235 1.08 -10.49 -17.50
C ASN A 235 0.48 -10.92 -16.14
N SER A 236 0.26 -12.20 -15.96
CA SER A 236 -0.21 -12.77 -14.70
C SER A 236 0.72 -13.86 -14.16
N ASP A 237 1.41 -14.59 -15.02
CA ASP A 237 2.36 -15.64 -14.61
C ASP A 237 3.65 -15.03 -14.05
N GLU A 238 4.07 -13.90 -14.56
CA GLU A 238 5.20 -13.10 -14.07
C GLU A 238 5.03 -12.77 -12.57
N ALA A 239 3.83 -12.41 -12.12
CA ALA A 239 3.55 -12.15 -10.71
C ALA A 239 3.84 -13.34 -9.79
N ILE A 240 3.66 -14.57 -10.29
CA ILE A 240 3.99 -15.80 -9.53
C ILE A 240 5.50 -15.92 -9.34
N TRP A 241 6.29 -15.54 -10.36
CA TRP A 241 7.75 -15.56 -10.27
C TRP A 241 8.26 -14.48 -9.32
N GLU A 242 7.81 -13.23 -9.50
CA GLU A 242 8.21 -12.09 -8.67
C GLU A 242 7.91 -12.34 -7.19
N VAL A 243 6.69 -12.78 -6.87
CA VAL A 243 6.32 -13.09 -5.48
C VAL A 243 7.12 -14.27 -4.93
N GLY A 244 7.39 -15.28 -5.75
CA GLY A 244 8.22 -16.43 -5.36
C GLY A 244 9.62 -16.00 -4.97
N LEU A 245 10.26 -15.16 -5.78
CA LEU A 245 11.61 -14.62 -5.54
C LEU A 245 11.62 -13.78 -4.26
N ASP A 246 10.71 -12.81 -4.11
CA ASP A 246 10.64 -11.95 -2.91
C ASP A 246 10.45 -12.77 -1.62
N LEU A 247 9.64 -13.83 -1.64
CA LEU A 247 9.46 -14.73 -0.49
C LEU A 247 10.74 -15.53 -0.19
N GLU A 248 11.43 -16.05 -1.20
CA GLU A 248 12.72 -16.74 -1.03
C GLU A 248 13.82 -15.80 -0.54
N GLU A 249 13.79 -14.53 -0.92
CA GLU A 249 14.68 -13.47 -0.46
C GLU A 249 14.40 -12.99 0.97
N GLY A 250 13.28 -13.38 1.59
CA GLY A 250 12.98 -13.11 2.98
C GLY A 250 11.92 -12.05 3.23
N ALA A 251 10.99 -11.82 2.29
CA ALA A 251 9.78 -11.04 2.56
C ALA A 251 8.89 -11.76 3.58
N ASP A 252 8.38 -11.02 4.57
CA ASP A 252 7.40 -11.55 5.54
C ASP A 252 5.97 -11.50 4.99
N MET A 253 5.71 -10.53 4.13
CA MET A 253 4.41 -10.23 3.53
C MET A 253 4.62 -9.74 2.09
N VAL A 254 3.63 -10.00 1.23
CA VAL A 254 3.66 -9.55 -0.16
C VAL A 254 2.46 -8.68 -0.49
N MET A 255 2.62 -7.70 -1.38
CA MET A 255 1.57 -6.77 -1.79
C MET A 255 1.35 -6.80 -3.29
N ILE A 256 0.08 -6.83 -3.68
CA ILE A 256 -0.38 -6.66 -5.06
C ILE A 256 -0.85 -5.21 -5.24
N LYS A 257 -0.37 -4.54 -6.27
CA LYS A 257 -0.69 -3.14 -6.60
C LYS A 257 -0.82 -2.94 -8.12
N PRO A 258 -1.97 -2.45 -8.63
CA PRO A 258 -3.22 -2.06 -7.95
C PRO A 258 -4.07 -3.21 -7.39
N GLY A 259 -5.23 -2.88 -6.82
CA GLY A 259 -6.13 -3.81 -6.17
C GLY A 259 -7.24 -4.38 -7.07
N LEU A 260 -8.34 -3.65 -7.30
CA LEU A 260 -9.54 -4.15 -7.98
C LEU A 260 -9.28 -4.75 -9.37
N PRO A 261 -8.44 -4.14 -10.24
CA PRO A 261 -8.14 -4.73 -11.54
C PRO A 261 -7.33 -6.03 -11.49
N TYR A 262 -6.77 -6.39 -10.32
CA TYR A 262 -5.83 -7.50 -10.14
C TYR A 262 -6.28 -8.51 -9.07
N LEU A 263 -7.60 -8.67 -8.86
CA LEU A 263 -8.16 -9.67 -7.93
C LEU A 263 -7.79 -11.10 -8.30
N ASP A 264 -7.62 -11.39 -9.58
CA ASP A 264 -7.12 -12.65 -10.09
C ASP A 264 -5.70 -12.93 -9.61
N ILE A 265 -4.82 -11.91 -9.59
CA ILE A 265 -3.46 -12.02 -9.09
C ILE A 265 -3.47 -12.28 -7.58
N VAL A 266 -4.28 -11.54 -6.81
CA VAL A 266 -4.45 -11.78 -5.36
C VAL A 266 -4.83 -13.23 -5.10
N ARG A 267 -5.82 -13.77 -5.85
CA ARG A 267 -6.27 -15.16 -5.69
C ARG A 267 -5.18 -16.15 -6.06
N ARG A 268 -4.49 -15.95 -7.19
CA ARG A 268 -3.42 -16.82 -7.67
C ARG A 268 -2.26 -16.89 -6.67
N ILE A 269 -1.81 -15.74 -6.14
CA ILE A 269 -0.74 -15.65 -5.15
C ILE A 269 -1.14 -16.38 -3.86
N LYS A 270 -2.34 -16.10 -3.36
CA LYS A 270 -2.83 -16.74 -2.14
C LYS A 270 -2.94 -18.25 -2.29
N ASP A 271 -3.46 -18.73 -3.41
CA ASP A 271 -3.56 -20.17 -3.69
C ASP A 271 -2.19 -20.84 -3.85
N ARG A 272 -1.22 -20.16 -4.45
CA ARG A 272 0.08 -20.71 -4.74
C ARG A 272 0.99 -20.80 -3.52
N PHE A 273 1.03 -19.72 -2.71
CA PHE A 273 2.03 -19.59 -1.64
C PHE A 273 1.44 -19.66 -0.23
N GLY A 274 0.16 -19.34 -0.05
CA GLY A 274 -0.44 -19.25 1.28
C GLY A 274 0.16 -18.15 2.19
N ALA A 275 1.11 -17.37 1.67
CA ALA A 275 1.78 -16.30 2.39
C ALA A 275 0.81 -15.17 2.79
N PRO A 276 1.15 -14.33 3.80
CA PRO A 276 0.42 -13.11 4.08
C PRO A 276 0.41 -12.20 2.85
N THR A 277 -0.79 -12.01 2.28
CA THR A 277 -1.00 -11.34 0.99
C THR A 277 -1.80 -10.06 1.20
N PHE A 278 -1.20 -8.94 0.84
CA PHE A 278 -1.80 -7.61 0.97
C PHE A 278 -2.18 -7.05 -0.39
N VAL A 279 -3.07 -6.07 -0.38
CA VAL A 279 -3.51 -5.39 -1.59
C VAL A 279 -3.57 -3.90 -1.37
N TYR A 280 -3.19 -3.13 -2.39
CA TYR A 280 -3.33 -1.67 -2.36
C TYR A 280 -4.49 -1.25 -3.27
N GLN A 281 -5.58 -0.78 -2.68
CA GLN A 281 -6.61 -0.01 -3.38
C GLN A 281 -6.04 1.38 -3.70
N VAL A 282 -5.52 1.54 -4.91
CA VAL A 282 -4.72 2.71 -5.27
C VAL A 282 -5.55 3.97 -5.51
N SER A 283 -4.84 5.08 -5.65
CA SER A 283 -5.41 6.42 -5.80
C SER A 283 -6.43 6.57 -6.93
N GLY A 284 -6.20 5.92 -8.07
CA GLY A 284 -7.15 5.93 -9.19
C GLY A 284 -8.42 5.15 -8.89
N GLU A 285 -8.34 4.04 -8.15
CA GLU A 285 -9.51 3.29 -7.69
C GLU A 285 -10.34 4.13 -6.70
N TYR A 286 -9.66 4.79 -5.75
CA TYR A 286 -10.28 5.73 -4.83
C TYR A 286 -10.97 6.87 -5.56
N ALA A 287 -10.25 7.57 -6.45
CA ALA A 287 -10.78 8.71 -7.22
C ALA A 287 -11.99 8.33 -8.08
N MET A 288 -11.96 7.15 -8.69
CA MET A 288 -13.06 6.61 -9.51
C MET A 288 -14.33 6.39 -8.68
N LEU A 289 -14.23 5.79 -7.49
CA LEU A 289 -15.36 5.60 -6.59
C LEU A 289 -15.89 6.94 -6.06
N LYS A 290 -15.01 7.86 -5.65
CA LYS A 290 -15.37 9.21 -5.22
C LYS A 290 -16.11 9.98 -6.31
N ALA A 291 -15.58 9.98 -7.53
CA ALA A 291 -16.21 10.69 -8.66
C ALA A 291 -17.62 10.16 -8.99
N ALA A 292 -17.78 8.83 -9.01
CA ALA A 292 -19.09 8.21 -9.26
C ALA A 292 -20.09 8.53 -8.14
N ALA A 293 -19.65 8.53 -6.88
CA ALA A 293 -20.47 8.88 -5.73
C ALA A 293 -20.88 10.37 -5.73
N GLN A 294 -19.94 11.27 -5.99
CA GLN A 294 -20.20 12.72 -6.07
C GLN A 294 -21.20 13.08 -7.17
N ASN A 295 -21.22 12.31 -8.27
CA ASN A 295 -22.23 12.48 -9.32
C ASN A 295 -23.57 11.77 -9.01
N GLY A 296 -23.71 11.12 -7.86
CA GLY A 296 -24.92 10.40 -7.48
C GLY A 296 -25.21 9.13 -8.27
N TRP A 297 -24.22 8.60 -8.96
CA TRP A 297 -24.38 7.37 -9.78
C TRP A 297 -24.26 6.09 -8.96
N LEU A 298 -23.48 6.13 -7.86
CA LEU A 298 -23.26 5.00 -6.96
C LEU A 298 -23.41 5.45 -5.50
N ASP A 299 -23.88 4.54 -4.65
CA ASP A 299 -23.79 4.69 -3.20
C ASP A 299 -22.34 4.44 -2.75
N GLU A 300 -21.68 5.47 -2.25
CA GLU A 300 -20.27 5.42 -1.85
C GLU A 300 -20.00 4.33 -0.82
N ARG A 301 -20.74 4.35 0.28
CA ARG A 301 -20.56 3.41 1.39
C ARG A 301 -20.74 1.96 0.93
N ALA A 302 -21.79 1.68 0.16
CA ALA A 302 -22.08 0.35 -0.33
C ALA A 302 -20.98 -0.15 -1.27
N CYS A 303 -20.57 0.67 -2.25
CA CYS A 303 -19.57 0.28 -3.23
C CYS A 303 -18.16 0.14 -2.63
N VAL A 304 -17.78 1.00 -1.70
CA VAL A 304 -16.50 0.89 -1.00
C VAL A 304 -16.45 -0.38 -0.16
N LEU A 305 -17.47 -0.64 0.68
CA LEU A 305 -17.51 -1.86 1.49
C LEU A 305 -17.56 -3.14 0.65
N GLU A 306 -18.23 -3.13 -0.50
CA GLU A 306 -18.25 -4.25 -1.43
C GLU A 306 -16.87 -4.47 -2.08
N SER A 307 -16.18 -3.39 -2.47
CA SER A 307 -14.81 -3.44 -3.03
C SER A 307 -13.82 -4.00 -2.02
N LEU A 308 -13.86 -3.53 -0.78
CA LEU A 308 -12.99 -4.04 0.29
C LEU A 308 -13.28 -5.52 0.61
N LEU A 309 -14.56 -5.91 0.61
CA LEU A 309 -14.95 -7.30 0.77
C LEU A 309 -14.51 -8.17 -0.42
N ALA A 310 -14.45 -7.61 -1.64
CA ALA A 310 -13.95 -8.32 -2.81
C ALA A 310 -12.46 -8.68 -2.67
N PHE A 311 -11.64 -7.80 -2.08
CA PHE A 311 -10.25 -8.11 -1.73
C PHE A 311 -10.16 -9.28 -0.75
N LYS A 312 -10.95 -9.26 0.33
CA LYS A 312 -11.01 -10.38 1.30
C LYS A 312 -11.44 -11.68 0.63
N ARG A 313 -12.45 -11.65 -0.25
CA ARG A 313 -12.90 -12.83 -1.00
C ARG A 313 -11.83 -13.35 -1.95
N ALA A 314 -11.02 -12.46 -2.54
CA ALA A 314 -9.87 -12.87 -3.35
C ALA A 314 -8.74 -13.49 -2.52
N GLY A 315 -8.73 -13.28 -1.19
CA GLY A 315 -7.76 -13.87 -0.28
C GLY A 315 -6.78 -12.88 0.37
N ALA A 316 -7.02 -11.58 0.24
CA ALA A 316 -6.19 -10.58 0.90
C ALA A 316 -6.30 -10.66 2.43
N ASP A 317 -5.17 -10.66 3.12
CA ASP A 317 -5.08 -10.61 4.58
C ASP A 317 -5.19 -9.15 5.08
N GLY A 318 -4.58 -8.19 4.36
CA GLY A 318 -4.66 -6.77 4.68
C GLY A 318 -4.89 -5.91 3.43
N ILE A 319 -5.46 -4.73 3.64
CA ILE A 319 -5.86 -3.81 2.58
C ILE A 319 -5.37 -2.41 2.90
N LEU A 320 -4.46 -1.89 2.09
CA LEU A 320 -4.05 -0.50 2.12
C LEU A 320 -5.02 0.32 1.28
N THR A 321 -5.74 1.25 1.91
CA THR A 321 -6.80 2.02 1.27
C THR A 321 -7.01 3.39 1.89
N TYR A 322 -7.22 4.41 1.08
CA TYR A 322 -7.57 5.76 1.53
C TYR A 322 -8.95 5.83 2.21
N TYR A 323 -9.79 4.81 2.02
CA TYR A 323 -11.06 4.66 2.73
C TYR A 323 -10.93 4.00 4.13
N ALA A 324 -9.72 3.74 4.62
CA ALA A 324 -9.54 2.95 5.86
C ALA A 324 -10.32 3.52 7.05
N LEU A 325 -10.26 4.82 7.28
CA LEU A 325 -10.96 5.46 8.41
C LEU A 325 -12.48 5.49 8.19
N ASP A 326 -12.93 5.86 6.98
CA ASP A 326 -14.36 5.87 6.64
C ASP A 326 -14.96 4.45 6.76
N ALA A 327 -14.27 3.45 6.20
CA ALA A 327 -14.70 2.06 6.26
C ALA A 327 -14.76 1.53 7.70
N ALA A 328 -13.75 1.82 8.52
CA ALA A 328 -13.73 1.43 9.92
C ALA A 328 -14.89 2.06 10.71
N GLU A 329 -15.19 3.33 10.47
CA GLU A 329 -16.33 4.01 11.07
C GLU A 329 -17.67 3.39 10.63
N TRP A 330 -17.83 3.07 9.34
CA TRP A 330 -19.03 2.41 8.82
C TRP A 330 -19.21 0.99 9.37
N LEU A 331 -18.12 0.26 9.58
CA LEU A 331 -18.16 -1.09 10.16
C LEU A 331 -18.54 -1.04 11.64
N LYS A 332 -18.00 -0.09 12.41
CA LYS A 332 -18.33 0.13 13.81
C LYS A 332 -19.83 0.42 13.99
N ASN A 333 -20.40 1.27 13.14
CA ASN A 333 -21.81 1.66 13.18
C ASN A 333 -22.77 0.59 12.63
N ARG A 334 -22.28 -0.53 12.10
CA ARG A 334 -23.09 -1.69 11.69
C ARG A 334 -23.43 -2.62 12.84
N ASN A 335 -22.62 -2.59 13.90
CA ASN A 335 -22.70 -3.47 15.06
C ASN A 335 -23.37 -2.78 16.28
N GLY A 336 -23.82 -1.54 16.14
CA GLY A 336 -24.63 -0.74 17.07
C GLY A 336 -26.07 -0.53 16.49
#